data_dc39f9ea276bd4281f488ed6a2a5a958
#
_entry.id   dc39f9ea276bd4281f488ed6a2a5a958
#
_cell.length_a   1.000
_cell.length_b   1.000
_cell.length_c   1.000
_cell.angle_alpha   90.00
_cell.angle_beta   90.00
_cell.angle_gamma   90.00
#
_symmetry.space_group_name_H-M   'P 1'
#
loop_
_entity.id
_entity.type
_entity.pdbx_description
1 polymer ?
#
loop_
_entity_poly.entity_id
_entity_poly.type
_entity_poly.pdbx_seq_one_letter_code
_entity_poly.pdbx_strand_id
1 'polypeptide(L)'
;MSTLILILPPTLPGPHTSFGYLVSPDGHQIERQGNAAPALLPTPGRAGETVAVVPAQALSWQRVTLPQNLPLGNTPRLRAVLEGLLEDRLLDDPAQLHFALQPGARAGEAAWVAVCDRAWLQQHLQVLEAAGRPVARVVPEFAPLADSTTYCALGTPDAAWLLATNFGAGQGVALLPLAAAPALLPPTAADEEPPPVLADPAVAALAEQTLGRTVALATAGERALRAARGTWDLAQLDLGSRGRARLLRKSGSLAGALLRAPQWRAARWAVGLLAAVHLVGLNAWAWQERQSLAAKQASVRGVLTQTFPQVKVVVDAPVQMERELAALRQSAGSLGPGDLEPMMTATGQALQTALPGVRPQALEYANNELRLRGIDPADDALATLQERLATAGYRAQADDSALVVRVEDGQ
;
A
#
# COMPACT_ATOMS: atom_id res chain seq x y z
N MET A 1 -3.60 -14.56 22.89
CA MET A 1 -2.23 -14.86 22.39
C MET A 1 -1.26 -14.57 23.52
N SER A 2 -0.38 -15.51 23.90
CA SER A 2 0.56 -15.25 24.99
C SER A 2 1.61 -14.22 24.54
N THR A 3 1.86 -13.23 25.40
CA THR A 3 2.83 -12.17 25.15
C THR A 3 3.96 -12.26 26.16
N LEU A 4 5.20 -12.32 25.67
CA LEU A 4 6.37 -12.14 26.49
C LEU A 4 6.76 -10.65 26.43
N ILE A 5 6.74 -9.98 27.56
CA ILE A 5 7.12 -8.57 27.66
C ILE A 5 8.46 -8.48 28.37
N LEU A 6 9.40 -7.77 27.78
CA LEU A 6 10.78 -7.62 28.26
C LEU A 6 11.04 -6.15 28.59
N ILE A 7 11.48 -5.87 29.80
CA ILE A 7 11.86 -4.52 30.22
C ILE A 7 13.36 -4.35 29.94
N LEU A 8 13.71 -3.40 29.07
CA LEU A 8 15.09 -3.13 28.73
C LEU A 8 15.77 -2.35 29.87
N PRO A 9 16.94 -2.78 30.34
CA PRO A 9 17.69 -1.98 31.32
C PRO A 9 18.22 -0.68 30.68
N PRO A 10 18.32 0.42 31.42
CA PRO A 10 18.79 1.71 30.89
C PRO A 10 20.28 1.71 30.51
N THR A 11 21.05 0.78 31.03
CA THR A 11 22.49 0.63 30.74
C THR A 11 22.70 -0.23 29.47
N LEU A 12 23.84 -0.06 28.81
CA LEU A 12 24.24 -0.93 27.70
C LEU A 12 24.31 -2.40 28.13
N PRO A 13 23.88 -3.35 27.28
CA PRO A 13 23.92 -4.76 27.61
C PRO A 13 25.36 -5.28 27.68
N GLY A 14 25.67 -5.98 28.75
CA GLY A 14 26.94 -6.66 28.99
C GLY A 14 26.75 -8.15 29.27
N PRO A 15 27.82 -8.88 29.58
CA PRO A 15 27.80 -10.33 29.82
C PRO A 15 26.86 -10.74 30.97
N HIS A 16 26.66 -9.89 31.95
CA HIS A 16 25.85 -10.13 33.16
C HIS A 16 24.50 -9.40 33.14
N THR A 17 24.11 -8.83 32.00
CA THR A 17 22.85 -8.12 31.91
C THR A 17 21.68 -9.06 32.09
N SER A 18 20.78 -8.74 33.03
CA SER A 18 19.50 -9.39 33.20
C SER A 18 18.38 -8.48 32.71
N PHE A 19 17.39 -9.08 32.10
CA PHE A 19 16.19 -8.40 31.61
C PHE A 19 15.02 -8.72 32.56
N GLY A 20 14.31 -7.68 32.96
CA GLY A 20 13.00 -7.86 33.56
C GLY A 20 12.06 -8.49 32.52
N TYR A 21 11.32 -9.51 32.92
CA TYR A 21 10.34 -10.14 32.04
C TYR A 21 9.01 -10.38 32.71
N LEU A 22 7.95 -10.39 31.92
CA LEU A 22 6.65 -10.87 32.33
C LEU A 22 6.01 -11.63 31.18
N VAL A 23 5.23 -12.64 31.54
CA VAL A 23 4.44 -13.45 30.60
C VAL A 23 2.97 -13.17 30.86
N SER A 24 2.25 -12.81 29.83
CA SER A 24 0.80 -12.59 29.87
C SER A 24 0.11 -13.51 28.86
N PRO A 25 -0.87 -14.33 29.27
CA PRO A 25 -1.60 -15.21 28.37
C PRO A 25 -2.58 -14.46 27.46
N ASP A 26 -3.12 -13.35 27.93
CA ASP A 26 -4.22 -12.58 27.30
C ASP A 26 -3.89 -11.11 27.04
N GLY A 27 -2.72 -10.64 27.47
CA GLY A 27 -2.31 -9.22 27.42
C GLY A 27 -2.93 -8.36 28.55
N HIS A 28 -3.65 -8.94 29.49
CA HIS A 28 -4.33 -8.23 30.59
C HIS A 28 -3.84 -8.64 31.98
N GLN A 29 -3.45 -9.89 32.14
CA GLN A 29 -3.02 -10.44 33.41
C GLN A 29 -1.56 -10.90 33.34
N ILE A 30 -0.85 -10.77 34.47
CA ILE A 30 0.52 -11.25 34.60
C ILE A 30 0.43 -12.69 35.17
N GLU A 31 0.85 -13.68 34.38
CA GLU A 31 0.95 -15.06 34.81
C GLU A 31 2.27 -15.31 35.57
N ARG A 32 3.35 -14.77 35.05
CA ARG A 32 4.70 -14.93 35.61
C ARG A 32 5.55 -13.71 35.34
N GLN A 33 6.37 -13.31 36.29
CA GLN A 33 7.34 -12.23 36.13
C GLN A 33 8.65 -12.58 36.86
N GLY A 34 9.74 -11.92 36.47
CA GLY A 34 11.05 -12.09 37.09
C GLY A 34 12.14 -11.38 36.33
N ASN A 35 13.38 -11.66 36.71
CA ASN A 35 14.57 -11.19 36.01
C ASN A 35 15.38 -12.40 35.55
N ALA A 36 15.90 -12.37 34.34
CA ALA A 36 16.70 -13.44 33.79
C ALA A 36 17.75 -12.94 32.78
N ALA A 37 18.85 -13.66 32.68
CA ALA A 37 19.79 -13.48 31.58
C ALA A 37 19.11 -13.80 30.24
N PRO A 38 19.55 -13.23 29.10
CA PRO A 38 18.91 -13.41 27.80
C PRO A 38 18.65 -14.86 27.41
N ALA A 39 19.59 -15.77 27.67
CA ALA A 39 19.47 -17.18 27.36
C ALA A 39 18.43 -17.93 28.21
N LEU A 40 18.13 -17.42 29.41
CA LEU A 40 17.19 -18.02 30.37
C LEU A 40 15.78 -17.42 30.30
N LEU A 41 15.56 -16.43 29.46
CA LEU A 41 14.24 -15.83 29.25
C LEU A 41 13.24 -16.87 28.77
N PRO A 42 11.97 -16.81 29.23
CA PRO A 42 10.92 -17.68 28.74
C PRO A 42 10.73 -17.58 27.22
N THR A 43 10.26 -18.63 26.62
CA THR A 43 9.85 -18.58 25.20
C THR A 43 8.38 -18.17 25.11
N PRO A 44 8.02 -17.23 24.24
CA PRO A 44 6.61 -17.01 23.94
C PRO A 44 6.04 -18.29 23.35
N GLY A 45 4.81 -18.64 23.65
CA GLY A 45 4.12 -19.82 23.10
C GLY A 45 4.10 -19.80 21.57
N ARG A 46 3.69 -20.92 20.92
CA ARG A 46 3.76 -21.10 19.46
C ARG A 46 3.21 -19.94 18.59
N ALA A 47 2.23 -19.19 19.11
CA ALA A 47 1.67 -18.00 18.46
C ALA A 47 1.98 -16.71 19.27
N GLY A 48 2.93 -16.78 20.22
CA GLY A 48 3.25 -15.69 21.12
C GLY A 48 4.04 -14.57 20.46
N GLU A 49 3.88 -13.37 21.02
CA GLU A 49 4.61 -12.16 20.62
C GLU A 49 5.63 -11.81 21.72
N THR A 50 6.79 -11.28 21.32
CA THR A 50 7.75 -10.69 22.26
C THR A 50 7.74 -9.19 22.06
N VAL A 51 7.45 -8.43 23.12
CA VAL A 51 7.42 -6.98 23.17
C VAL A 51 8.55 -6.47 24.07
N ALA A 52 9.38 -5.57 23.60
CA ALA A 52 10.38 -4.90 24.40
C ALA A 52 9.85 -3.53 24.88
N VAL A 53 9.95 -3.25 26.16
CA VAL A 53 9.57 -1.99 26.78
C VAL A 53 10.82 -1.17 27.02
N VAL A 54 10.86 0.03 26.47
CA VAL A 54 11.93 1.01 26.66
C VAL A 54 11.60 1.86 27.88
N PRO A 55 12.48 1.88 28.92
CA PRO A 55 12.22 2.65 30.12
C PRO A 55 12.25 4.16 29.85
N ALA A 56 11.52 4.91 30.65
CA ALA A 56 11.38 6.34 30.50
C ALA A 56 12.72 7.10 30.49
N GLN A 57 13.71 6.60 31.26
CA GLN A 57 15.05 7.21 31.36
C GLN A 57 15.85 7.14 30.04
N ALA A 58 15.52 6.20 29.16
CA ALA A 58 16.19 6.01 27.87
C ALA A 58 15.52 6.77 26.72
N LEU A 59 14.44 7.53 27.00
CA LEU A 59 13.65 8.23 26.00
C LEU A 59 13.60 9.73 26.27
N SER A 60 13.70 10.52 25.21
CA SER A 60 13.29 11.93 25.19
C SER A 60 12.17 12.13 24.17
N TRP A 61 11.36 13.16 24.40
CA TRP A 61 10.18 13.43 23.59
C TRP A 61 10.23 14.83 22.99
N GLN A 62 10.11 14.90 21.68
CA GLN A 62 10.14 16.16 20.95
C GLN A 62 8.84 16.32 20.14
N ARG A 63 8.25 17.51 20.21
CA ARG A 63 7.08 17.84 19.39
C ARG A 63 7.51 18.63 18.17
N VAL A 64 7.23 18.16 16.99
CA VAL A 64 7.59 18.79 15.70
C VAL A 64 6.38 18.98 14.82
N THR A 65 6.40 20.02 13.97
CA THR A 65 5.41 20.17 12.91
C THR A 65 5.98 19.55 11.63
N LEU A 66 5.28 18.55 11.10
CA LEU A 66 5.74 17.84 9.91
C LEU A 66 5.47 18.66 8.63
N PRO A 67 6.36 18.67 7.65
CA PRO A 67 6.10 19.29 6.35
C PRO A 67 4.90 18.66 5.63
N GLN A 68 4.13 19.47 4.89
CA GLN A 68 2.89 19.02 4.23
C GLN A 68 3.09 17.89 3.20
N ASN A 69 4.23 17.84 2.52
CA ASN A 69 4.51 16.87 1.46
C ASN A 69 5.48 15.76 1.89
N LEU A 70 5.54 15.45 3.19
CA LEU A 70 6.44 14.44 3.73
C LEU A 70 5.82 13.04 3.60
N PRO A 71 6.46 12.09 2.90
CA PRO A 71 6.05 10.70 2.93
C PRO A 71 6.35 10.11 4.32
N LEU A 72 5.30 9.76 5.06
CA LEU A 72 5.38 9.24 6.43
C LEU A 72 5.72 7.73 6.50
N GLY A 73 6.09 7.13 5.39
CA GLY A 73 6.60 5.76 5.34
C GLY A 73 7.97 5.65 6.01
N ASN A 74 8.40 4.41 6.25
CA ASN A 74 9.71 4.08 6.86
C ASN A 74 10.86 4.33 5.86
N THR A 75 11.10 5.58 5.51
CA THR A 75 11.99 6.00 4.41
C THR A 75 13.20 6.79 4.93
N PRO A 76 14.35 6.72 4.24
CA PRO A 76 15.51 7.56 4.54
C PRO A 76 15.18 9.06 4.51
N ARG A 77 14.22 9.46 3.68
CA ARG A 77 13.76 10.86 3.57
C ARG A 77 13.07 11.33 4.86
N LEU A 78 12.23 10.49 5.48
CA LEU A 78 11.60 10.82 6.76
C LEU A 78 12.67 11.01 7.82
N ARG A 79 13.70 10.12 7.88
CA ARG A 79 14.79 10.23 8.81
C ARG A 79 15.55 11.56 8.65
N ALA A 80 15.97 11.91 7.43
CA ALA A 80 16.69 13.15 7.16
C ALA A 80 15.89 14.41 7.54
N VAL A 81 14.56 14.39 7.31
CA VAL A 81 13.70 15.51 7.72
C VAL A 81 13.59 15.61 9.24
N LEU A 82 13.47 14.49 9.96
CA LEU A 82 13.44 14.51 11.42
C LEU A 82 14.78 14.96 12.00
N GLU A 83 15.90 14.53 11.45
CA GLU A 83 17.25 15.01 11.83
C GLU A 83 17.32 16.52 11.70
N GLY A 84 16.97 17.12 10.57
CA GLY A 84 17.00 18.56 10.36
C GLY A 84 16.02 19.34 11.24
N LEU A 85 14.81 18.79 11.55
CA LEU A 85 13.83 19.45 12.44
C LEU A 85 14.25 19.44 13.91
N LEU A 86 15.12 18.51 14.29
CA LEU A 86 15.52 18.28 15.67
C LEU A 86 16.96 18.71 15.99
N GLU A 87 17.77 19.05 15.00
CA GLU A 87 19.19 19.38 15.12
C GLU A 87 19.45 20.40 16.22
N ASP A 88 18.68 21.49 16.25
CA ASP A 88 18.82 22.56 17.25
C ASP A 88 18.21 22.22 18.63
N ARG A 89 17.57 21.07 18.78
CA ARG A 89 16.85 20.69 20.01
C ARG A 89 17.47 19.50 20.74
N LEU A 90 18.44 18.85 20.11
CA LEU A 90 19.10 17.67 20.65
C LEU A 90 20.50 18.06 21.13
N LEU A 91 20.92 17.41 22.20
CA LEU A 91 22.28 17.62 22.76
C LEU A 91 23.32 16.73 22.08
N ASP A 92 22.85 15.55 21.60
CA ASP A 92 23.69 14.56 20.94
C ASP A 92 23.55 14.66 19.42
N ASP A 93 24.55 14.15 18.69
CA ASP A 93 24.56 14.09 17.25
C ASP A 93 23.34 13.28 16.74
N PRO A 94 22.43 13.87 15.91
CA PRO A 94 21.27 13.19 15.37
C PRO A 94 21.59 11.86 14.66
N ALA A 95 22.79 11.73 14.09
CA ALA A 95 23.23 10.49 13.43
C ALA A 95 23.37 9.31 14.42
N GLN A 96 23.64 9.60 15.70
CA GLN A 96 23.75 8.58 16.75
C GLN A 96 22.41 8.25 17.40
N LEU A 97 21.38 9.02 17.11
CA LEU A 97 20.06 8.86 17.70
C LEU A 97 19.11 8.05 16.83
N HIS A 98 18.20 7.37 17.48
CA HIS A 98 17.06 6.70 16.85
C HIS A 98 15.81 7.53 17.05
N PHE A 99 15.04 7.68 15.99
CA PHE A 99 13.79 8.43 15.98
C PHE A 99 12.61 7.49 15.72
N ALA A 100 11.52 7.71 16.43
CA ALA A 100 10.25 7.05 16.15
C ALA A 100 9.11 8.07 16.17
N LEU A 101 8.34 8.12 15.10
CA LEU A 101 7.23 9.05 14.93
C LEU A 101 5.96 8.51 15.58
N GLN A 102 5.15 9.41 16.09
CA GLN A 102 3.84 9.12 16.68
C GLN A 102 2.96 8.27 15.73
N PRO A 103 2.30 7.20 16.25
CA PRO A 103 1.32 6.44 15.47
C PRO A 103 0.20 7.35 14.96
N GLY A 104 -0.15 7.19 13.67
CA GLY A 104 -1.21 7.99 13.05
C GLY A 104 -0.84 9.45 12.76
N ALA A 105 0.43 9.85 12.87
CA ALA A 105 0.88 11.18 12.47
C ALA A 105 0.52 11.50 11.02
N ARG A 106 0.23 12.76 10.74
CA ARG A 106 -0.12 13.26 9.40
C ARG A 106 0.84 14.35 8.96
N ALA A 107 1.12 14.37 7.65
CA ALA A 107 1.89 15.45 7.06
C ALA A 107 1.16 16.79 7.25
N GLY A 108 1.90 17.85 7.57
CA GLY A 108 1.35 19.17 7.87
C GLY A 108 0.88 19.37 9.31
N GLU A 109 0.81 18.33 10.12
CA GLU A 109 0.34 18.39 11.51
C GLU A 109 1.50 18.30 12.51
N ALA A 110 1.24 18.74 13.76
CA ALA A 110 2.14 18.54 14.86
C ALA A 110 2.13 17.08 15.32
N ALA A 111 3.31 16.50 15.52
CA ALA A 111 3.44 15.12 15.94
C ALA A 111 4.55 14.98 16.98
N TRP A 112 4.44 13.96 17.82
CA TRP A 112 5.48 13.57 18.75
C TRP A 112 6.53 12.68 18.09
N VAL A 113 7.78 12.90 18.44
CA VAL A 113 8.91 12.05 18.07
C VAL A 113 9.58 11.56 19.35
N ALA A 114 9.65 10.24 19.49
CA ALA A 114 10.45 9.60 20.51
C ALA A 114 11.89 9.52 20.04
N VAL A 115 12.84 9.86 20.91
CA VAL A 115 14.27 9.89 20.61
C VAL A 115 15.01 9.06 21.67
N CYS A 116 15.91 8.18 21.24
CA CYS A 116 16.79 7.43 22.13
C CYS A 116 18.15 7.17 21.46
N ASP A 117 19.13 6.74 22.26
CA ASP A 117 20.41 6.28 21.74
C ASP A 117 20.20 5.06 20.82
N ARG A 118 20.69 5.19 19.58
CA ARG A 118 20.56 4.18 18.54
C ARG A 118 21.39 2.93 18.86
N ALA A 119 22.61 3.11 19.34
CA ALA A 119 23.51 2.00 19.64
C ALA A 119 22.99 1.19 20.83
N TRP A 120 22.51 1.87 21.87
CA TRP A 120 21.88 1.25 23.03
C TRP A 120 20.70 0.36 22.61
N LEU A 121 19.75 0.89 21.84
CA LEU A 121 18.57 0.13 21.43
C LEU A 121 18.95 -1.03 20.52
N GLN A 122 19.84 -0.82 19.55
CA GLN A 122 20.29 -1.85 18.64
C GLN A 122 20.99 -3.01 19.36
N GLN A 123 21.86 -2.72 20.32
CA GLN A 123 22.59 -3.75 21.07
C GLN A 123 21.63 -4.61 21.89
N HIS A 124 20.64 -4.02 22.57
CA HIS A 124 19.61 -4.78 23.29
C HIS A 124 18.84 -5.72 22.36
N LEU A 125 18.40 -5.22 21.23
CA LEU A 125 17.67 -6.04 20.24
C LEU A 125 18.54 -7.17 19.66
N GLN A 126 19.85 -6.92 19.45
CA GLN A 126 20.80 -7.93 18.97
C GLN A 126 21.04 -9.03 20.01
N VAL A 127 21.22 -8.67 21.28
CA VAL A 127 21.40 -9.63 22.37
C VAL A 127 20.18 -10.53 22.52
N LEU A 128 18.98 -9.95 22.45
CA LEU A 128 17.73 -10.71 22.54
C LEU A 128 17.54 -11.61 21.30
N GLU A 129 17.90 -11.14 20.12
CA GLU A 129 17.84 -11.93 18.89
C GLU A 129 18.83 -13.12 18.92
N ALA A 130 20.07 -12.87 19.37
CA ALA A 130 21.08 -13.91 19.54
C ALA A 130 20.67 -14.99 20.57
N ALA A 131 19.92 -14.59 21.59
CA ALA A 131 19.34 -15.49 22.59
C ALA A 131 18.08 -16.24 22.10
N GLY A 132 17.68 -16.07 20.82
CA GLY A 132 16.47 -16.70 20.28
C GLY A 132 15.16 -16.07 20.76
N ARG A 133 15.21 -14.82 21.21
CA ARG A 133 14.06 -14.00 21.65
C ARG A 133 13.85 -12.79 20.75
N PRO A 134 13.54 -12.98 19.45
CA PRO A 134 13.35 -11.88 18.54
C PRO A 134 12.18 -10.99 18.99
N VAL A 135 12.44 -9.70 19.11
CA VAL A 135 11.43 -8.71 19.51
C VAL A 135 10.55 -8.37 18.31
N ALA A 136 9.23 -8.45 18.48
CA ALA A 136 8.25 -8.13 17.44
C ALA A 136 7.90 -6.63 17.43
N ARG A 137 7.74 -6.03 18.64
CA ARG A 137 7.47 -4.60 18.83
C ARG A 137 8.34 -4.03 19.92
N VAL A 138 8.69 -2.76 19.79
CA VAL A 138 9.41 -1.98 20.80
C VAL A 138 8.49 -0.85 21.23
N VAL A 139 8.12 -0.81 22.49
CA VAL A 139 7.15 0.16 22.99
C VAL A 139 7.76 1.02 24.10
N PRO A 140 7.38 2.30 24.23
CA PRO A 140 7.81 3.12 25.34
C PRO A 140 7.04 2.74 26.61
N GLU A 141 7.69 2.77 27.78
CA GLU A 141 7.03 2.58 29.08
C GLU A 141 5.96 3.66 29.32
N PHE A 142 6.28 4.89 28.94
CA PHE A 142 5.36 6.03 28.95
C PHE A 142 5.46 6.79 27.62
N ALA A 143 4.34 7.33 27.18
CA ALA A 143 4.24 8.15 25.98
C ALA A 143 3.42 9.42 26.27
N PRO A 144 3.58 10.50 25.48
CA PRO A 144 2.69 11.64 25.55
C PRO A 144 1.23 11.21 25.35
N LEU A 145 0.35 11.65 26.24
CA LEU A 145 -1.09 11.41 26.18
C LEU A 145 -1.80 12.74 25.90
N ALA A 146 -2.83 12.71 25.05
CA ALA A 146 -3.52 13.94 24.67
C ALA A 146 -4.35 14.56 25.82
N ASP A 147 -4.96 13.71 26.68
CA ASP A 147 -6.10 14.15 27.50
C ASP A 147 -5.92 13.89 29.01
N SER A 148 -4.79 13.36 29.46
CA SER A 148 -4.60 13.06 30.88
C SER A 148 -3.16 13.29 31.37
N THR A 149 -3.05 13.95 32.50
CA THR A 149 -1.78 14.08 33.23
C THR A 149 -1.66 12.91 34.20
N THR A 150 -0.56 12.19 34.12
CA THR A 150 -0.22 11.11 35.04
C THR A 150 1.13 11.39 35.65
N TYR A 151 1.22 11.24 36.96
CA TYR A 151 2.48 11.27 37.71
C TYR A 151 2.86 9.87 38.15
N CYS A 152 4.14 9.52 38.02
CA CYS A 152 4.63 8.22 38.46
C CYS A 152 6.01 8.37 39.13
N ALA A 153 6.10 8.03 40.39
CA ALA A 153 7.40 8.00 41.12
C ALA A 153 8.08 6.64 40.81
N LEU A 154 9.32 6.72 40.36
CA LEU A 154 10.11 5.61 39.83
C LEU A 154 11.50 5.57 40.49
N GLY A 155 12.13 4.39 40.47
CA GLY A 155 13.53 4.22 40.82
C GLY A 155 13.74 3.61 42.20
N THR A 156 14.83 4.02 42.87
CA THR A 156 15.21 3.57 44.22
C THR A 156 15.20 4.74 45.18
N PRO A 157 15.18 4.55 46.50
CA PRO A 157 15.20 5.65 47.44
C PRO A 157 16.39 6.61 47.24
N ASP A 158 17.54 6.08 46.82
CA ASP A 158 18.76 6.87 46.57
C ASP A 158 18.75 7.60 45.20
N ALA A 159 17.90 7.14 44.26
CA ALA A 159 17.76 7.67 42.91
C ALA A 159 16.28 7.65 42.48
N ALA A 160 15.49 8.47 43.18
CA ALA A 160 14.06 8.57 42.96
C ALA A 160 13.74 9.68 41.96
N TRP A 161 12.87 9.33 40.98
CA TRP A 161 12.44 10.20 39.92
C TRP A 161 10.92 10.32 39.90
N LEU A 162 10.39 11.47 39.54
CA LEU A 162 9.01 11.67 39.20
C LEU A 162 8.87 11.79 37.66
N LEU A 163 8.19 10.89 37.08
CA LEU A 163 7.73 11.00 35.68
C LEU A 163 6.40 11.75 35.64
N ALA A 164 6.27 12.72 34.75
CA ALA A 164 5.05 13.46 34.50
C ALA A 164 4.72 13.41 33.01
N THR A 165 3.52 12.95 32.66
CA THR A 165 2.96 13.09 31.29
C THR A 165 2.20 14.40 31.18
N ASN A 166 2.08 14.96 29.96
CA ASN A 166 1.46 16.29 29.73
C ASN A 166 2.08 17.42 30.57
N PHE A 167 3.36 17.34 30.82
CA PHE A 167 4.06 18.31 31.63
C PHE A 167 4.46 19.55 30.84
N GLY A 168 4.19 20.74 31.41
CA GLY A 168 4.56 22.03 30.84
C GLY A 168 3.81 22.41 29.55
N ALA A 169 4.24 23.51 28.95
CA ALA A 169 3.63 24.07 27.73
C ALA A 169 3.70 23.14 26.52
N GLY A 170 4.67 22.21 26.52
CA GLY A 170 4.84 21.21 25.45
C GLY A 170 3.95 19.98 25.57
N GLN A 171 3.31 19.75 26.71
CA GLN A 171 2.49 18.57 27.00
C GLN A 171 3.22 17.22 26.79
N GLY A 172 4.55 17.21 26.97
CA GLY A 172 5.40 16.04 26.78
C GLY A 172 5.46 15.11 27.99
N VAL A 173 6.47 14.24 27.98
CA VAL A 173 6.84 13.41 29.11
C VAL A 173 8.12 13.99 29.70
N ALA A 174 8.09 14.34 30.97
CA ALA A 174 9.25 14.84 31.72
C ALA A 174 9.63 13.83 32.80
N LEU A 175 10.95 13.73 33.03
CA LEU A 175 11.50 12.96 34.11
C LEU A 175 12.27 13.94 35.02
N LEU A 176 11.81 14.08 36.25
CA LEU A 176 12.32 15.05 37.22
C LEU A 176 12.87 14.32 38.46
N PRO A 177 13.93 14.80 39.10
CA PRO A 177 14.29 14.29 40.41
C PRO A 177 13.12 14.46 41.39
N LEU A 178 12.74 13.40 42.10
CA LEU A 178 11.58 13.43 42.98
C LEU A 178 11.68 14.54 44.03
N ALA A 179 12.89 14.83 44.57
CA ALA A 179 13.12 15.89 45.48
C ALA A 179 12.83 17.32 44.95
N ALA A 180 12.92 17.50 43.63
CA ALA A 180 12.62 18.77 42.97
C ALA A 180 11.12 18.90 42.56
N ALA A 181 10.37 17.81 42.58
CA ALA A 181 8.99 17.75 42.13
C ALA A 181 8.05 18.78 42.81
N PRO A 182 8.08 19.01 44.11
CA PRO A 182 7.20 20.00 44.78
C PRO A 182 7.36 21.42 44.25
N ALA A 183 8.59 21.79 43.81
CA ALA A 183 8.86 23.13 43.29
C ALA A 183 8.51 23.27 41.79
N LEU A 184 8.43 22.17 41.06
CA LEU A 184 8.26 22.14 39.60
C LEU A 184 6.84 21.78 39.17
N LEU A 185 6.08 21.10 40.02
CA LEU A 185 4.70 20.76 39.71
C LEU A 185 3.80 22.01 39.77
N PRO A 186 2.89 22.17 38.84
CA PRO A 186 1.94 23.27 38.91
C PRO A 186 1.06 23.14 40.15
N PRO A 187 0.73 24.28 40.82
CA PRO A 187 -0.20 24.27 41.93
C PRO A 187 -1.55 23.78 41.47
N THR A 188 -2.15 22.85 42.20
CA THR A 188 -3.52 22.40 41.93
C THR A 188 -4.50 23.49 42.36
N ALA A 189 -5.45 23.86 41.51
CA ALA A 189 -6.49 24.80 41.88
C ALA A 189 -7.32 24.21 43.06
N ALA A 190 -7.84 25.09 43.92
CA ALA A 190 -8.51 24.65 45.15
C ALA A 190 -9.77 23.76 44.89
N ASP A 191 -10.36 23.90 43.70
CA ASP A 191 -11.58 23.18 43.29
C ASP A 191 -11.28 22.02 42.33
N GLU A 192 -10.01 21.73 42.03
CA GLU A 192 -9.61 20.67 41.07
C GLU A 192 -9.04 19.48 41.84
N GLU A 193 -9.54 18.29 41.54
CA GLU A 193 -8.97 17.06 42.08
C GLU A 193 -7.55 16.85 41.50
N PRO A 194 -6.52 16.76 42.36
CA PRO A 194 -5.16 16.62 41.88
C PRO A 194 -5.00 15.32 41.06
N PRO A 195 -4.24 15.35 39.95
CA PRO A 195 -3.99 14.15 39.17
C PRO A 195 -3.44 13.01 40.03
N PRO A 196 -3.86 11.75 39.79
CA PRO A 196 -3.40 10.62 40.56
C PRO A 196 -1.90 10.42 40.43
N VAL A 197 -1.22 10.10 41.53
CA VAL A 197 0.21 9.74 41.55
C VAL A 197 0.34 8.24 41.71
N LEU A 198 1.00 7.64 40.75
CA LEU A 198 1.43 6.25 40.85
C LEU A 198 2.84 6.22 41.46
N ALA A 199 3.19 5.12 42.12
CA ALA A 199 4.56 4.96 42.62
C ALA A 199 5.01 3.49 42.57
N ASP A 200 6.26 3.27 42.22
CA ASP A 200 6.92 2.00 42.50
C ASP A 200 6.91 1.71 44.00
N PRO A 201 6.66 0.47 44.43
CA PRO A 201 6.67 0.10 45.84
C PRO A 201 7.93 0.53 46.57
N ALA A 202 9.08 0.51 45.90
CA ALA A 202 10.37 0.89 46.48
C ALA A 202 10.48 2.39 46.87
N VAL A 203 9.75 3.27 46.22
CA VAL A 203 9.82 4.74 46.43
C VAL A 203 8.48 5.33 46.88
N ALA A 204 7.45 4.51 47.11
CA ALA A 204 6.13 4.98 47.49
C ALA A 204 6.10 5.85 48.74
N ALA A 205 6.71 5.38 49.84
CA ALA A 205 6.78 6.13 51.07
C ALA A 205 7.54 7.47 50.91
N LEU A 206 8.64 7.47 50.17
CA LEU A 206 9.39 8.67 49.85
C LEU A 206 8.57 9.65 49.00
N ALA A 207 7.83 9.13 48.04
CA ALA A 207 6.94 9.92 47.16
C ALA A 207 5.83 10.59 47.99
N GLU A 208 5.16 9.84 48.89
CA GLU A 208 4.12 10.38 49.78
C GLU A 208 4.68 11.50 50.68
N GLN A 209 5.86 11.26 51.28
CA GLN A 209 6.52 12.24 52.13
C GLN A 209 6.89 13.50 51.33
N THR A 210 7.44 13.34 50.11
CA THR A 210 7.93 14.45 49.32
C THR A 210 6.79 15.27 48.70
N LEU A 211 5.74 14.60 48.23
CA LEU A 211 4.62 15.25 47.53
C LEU A 211 3.48 15.68 48.47
N GLY A 212 3.50 15.22 49.74
CA GLY A 212 2.49 15.55 50.75
C GLY A 212 1.10 14.95 50.44
N ARG A 213 1.01 13.89 49.64
CA ARG A 213 -0.24 13.26 49.23
C ARG A 213 -0.09 11.75 49.04
N THR A 214 -1.20 11.01 49.15
CA THR A 214 -1.20 9.56 48.97
C THR A 214 -0.86 9.17 47.54
N VAL A 215 -0.19 8.05 47.36
CA VAL A 215 0.17 7.48 46.07
C VAL A 215 -0.46 6.11 45.90
N ALA A 216 -0.84 5.78 44.65
CA ALA A 216 -1.29 4.44 44.29
C ALA A 216 -0.09 3.60 43.84
N LEU A 217 -0.01 2.36 44.32
CA LEU A 217 1.10 1.48 43.96
C LEU A 217 0.93 1.00 42.50
N ALA A 218 2.01 1.07 41.73
CA ALA A 218 2.09 0.53 40.38
C ALA A 218 3.46 -0.12 40.15
N THR A 219 3.50 -1.42 40.07
CA THR A 219 4.73 -2.17 39.85
C THR A 219 5.27 -1.96 38.43
N ALA A 220 6.57 -2.18 38.24
CA ALA A 220 7.19 -2.15 36.91
C ALA A 220 6.52 -3.14 35.93
N GLY A 221 6.09 -4.30 36.43
CA GLY A 221 5.35 -5.30 35.61
C GLY A 221 4.00 -4.77 35.12
N GLU A 222 3.21 -4.13 35.98
CA GLU A 222 1.92 -3.54 35.60
C GLU A 222 2.08 -2.39 34.61
N ARG A 223 3.10 -1.57 34.76
CA ARG A 223 3.41 -0.51 33.81
C ARG A 223 3.83 -1.07 32.46
N ALA A 224 4.72 -2.07 32.47
CA ALA A 224 5.15 -2.74 31.23
C ALA A 224 4.00 -3.47 30.52
N LEU A 225 3.09 -4.09 31.27
CA LEU A 225 1.89 -4.71 30.71
C LEU A 225 0.97 -3.66 30.05
N ARG A 226 0.80 -2.50 30.68
CA ARG A 226 0.03 -1.38 30.12
C ARG A 226 0.70 -0.82 28.87
N ALA A 227 2.01 -0.63 28.89
CA ALA A 227 2.81 -0.15 27.74
C ALA A 227 2.70 -1.09 26.53
N ALA A 228 2.75 -2.41 26.76
CA ALA A 228 2.64 -3.42 25.69
C ALA A 228 1.30 -3.39 24.95
N ARG A 229 0.23 -2.85 25.56
CA ARG A 229 -1.07 -2.65 24.92
C ARG A 229 -1.17 -1.35 24.13
N GLY A 230 -0.20 -0.46 24.31
CA GLY A 230 -0.14 0.81 23.59
C GLY A 230 0.03 0.63 22.07
N THR A 231 -0.31 1.68 21.35
CA THR A 231 -0.22 1.71 19.88
C THR A 231 1.16 2.11 19.36
N TRP A 232 2.03 2.61 20.23
CA TRP A 232 3.39 2.99 19.87
C TRP A 232 4.23 1.79 19.48
N ASP A 233 5.04 1.97 18.44
CA ASP A 233 6.13 1.08 18.09
C ASP A 233 7.36 1.91 17.73
N LEU A 234 8.41 1.77 18.54
CA LEU A 234 9.67 2.46 18.34
C LEU A 234 10.56 1.78 17.30
N ALA A 235 10.23 0.56 16.87
CA ALA A 235 10.97 -0.15 15.83
C ALA A 235 10.67 0.40 14.43
N GLN A 236 10.93 1.68 14.21
CA GLN A 236 10.74 2.41 12.96
C GLN A 236 12.09 2.67 12.26
N LEU A 237 12.04 3.26 11.08
CA LEU A 237 13.20 3.63 10.26
C LEU A 237 14.16 2.44 10.07
N ASP A 238 15.41 2.58 10.46
CA ASP A 238 16.45 1.55 10.29
C ASP A 238 16.17 0.23 11.05
N LEU A 239 15.35 0.30 12.10
CA LEU A 239 14.93 -0.86 12.88
C LEU A 239 13.68 -1.55 12.29
N GLY A 240 12.89 -0.83 11.50
CA GLY A 240 11.64 -1.34 10.90
C GLY A 240 11.87 -2.39 9.82
N SER A 241 12.98 -2.35 9.10
CA SER A 241 13.33 -3.34 8.08
C SER A 241 13.55 -4.76 8.67
N ARG A 242 14.12 -4.81 9.87
CA ARG A 242 14.31 -6.08 10.62
C ARG A 242 12.99 -6.63 11.14
N GLY A 243 12.05 -5.77 11.57
CA GLY A 243 10.71 -6.17 12.02
C GLY A 243 9.86 -6.78 10.88
N ARG A 244 9.87 -6.19 9.68
CA ARG A 244 9.18 -6.73 8.50
C ARG A 244 9.75 -8.07 8.03
N ALA A 245 11.07 -8.21 8.01
CA ALA A 245 11.70 -9.48 7.66
C ALA A 245 11.36 -10.58 8.67
N ARG A 246 11.19 -10.23 9.95
CA ARG A 246 10.74 -11.16 11.01
C ARG A 246 9.26 -11.53 10.88
N LEU A 247 8.41 -10.59 10.52
CA LEU A 247 6.98 -10.85 10.27
C LEU A 247 6.81 -11.77 9.05
N LEU A 248 7.57 -11.57 8.00
CA LEU A 248 7.61 -12.44 6.81
C LEU A 248 8.16 -13.84 7.13
N ARG A 249 9.17 -13.96 7.99
CA ARG A 249 9.63 -15.27 8.49
C ARG A 249 8.57 -15.95 9.36
N LYS A 250 7.80 -15.19 10.14
CA LYS A 250 6.71 -15.72 10.97
C LYS A 250 5.52 -16.17 10.10
N SER A 251 5.19 -15.43 9.03
CA SER A 251 4.20 -15.87 8.04
C SER A 251 4.67 -17.10 7.26
N GLY A 252 5.95 -17.21 6.95
CA GLY A 252 6.56 -18.41 6.37
C GLY A 252 6.51 -19.63 7.31
N SER A 253 6.69 -19.42 8.62
CA SER A 253 6.55 -20.49 9.63
C SER A 253 5.10 -20.90 9.87
N LEU A 254 4.15 -19.98 9.79
CA LEU A 254 2.72 -20.25 9.82
C LEU A 254 2.26 -21.01 8.58
N ALA A 255 2.74 -20.64 7.40
CA ALA A 255 2.50 -21.38 6.16
C ALA A 255 3.13 -22.78 6.23
N GLY A 256 4.35 -22.90 6.78
CA GLY A 256 5.00 -24.19 7.02
C GLY A 256 4.26 -25.07 8.05
N ALA A 257 3.70 -24.47 9.10
CA ALA A 257 2.87 -25.16 10.08
C ALA A 257 1.53 -25.59 9.48
N LEU A 258 0.90 -24.74 8.67
CA LEU A 258 -0.33 -25.06 7.92
C LEU A 258 -0.08 -26.24 6.96
N LEU A 259 1.08 -26.28 6.31
CA LEU A 259 1.45 -27.33 5.35
C LEU A 259 1.85 -28.65 6.02
N ARG A 260 2.32 -28.66 7.28
CA ARG A 260 2.88 -29.85 7.93
C ARG A 260 2.10 -30.36 9.15
N ALA A 261 1.33 -29.50 9.81
CA ALA A 261 0.61 -29.91 11.02
C ALA A 261 -0.55 -30.86 10.69
N PRO A 262 -0.71 -32.00 11.44
CA PRO A 262 -1.71 -33.02 11.15
C PRO A 262 -3.15 -32.52 11.30
N GLN A 263 -3.39 -31.55 12.17
CA GLN A 263 -4.71 -30.93 12.40
C GLN A 263 -5.28 -30.19 11.18
N TRP A 264 -4.41 -29.80 10.22
CA TRP A 264 -4.81 -29.08 9.00
C TRP A 264 -4.96 -30.00 7.77
N ARG A 265 -4.92 -31.33 7.96
CA ARG A 265 -5.02 -32.29 6.84
C ARG A 265 -6.34 -32.11 6.06
N ALA A 266 -7.46 -31.95 6.77
CA ALA A 266 -8.76 -31.72 6.14
C ALA A 266 -8.80 -30.44 5.32
N ALA A 267 -8.26 -29.34 5.84
CA ALA A 267 -8.20 -28.05 5.13
C ALA A 267 -7.31 -28.13 3.88
N ARG A 268 -6.16 -28.84 3.93
CA ARG A 268 -5.31 -29.06 2.76
C ARG A 268 -6.03 -29.85 1.67
N TRP A 269 -6.74 -30.92 2.04
CA TRP A 269 -7.53 -31.69 1.09
C TRP A 269 -8.66 -30.85 0.48
N ALA A 270 -9.32 -29.99 1.28
CA ALA A 270 -10.35 -29.09 0.78
C ALA A 270 -9.79 -28.08 -0.24
N VAL A 271 -8.63 -27.47 0.02
CA VAL A 271 -7.96 -26.55 -0.92
C VAL A 271 -7.50 -27.29 -2.18
N GLY A 272 -6.94 -28.49 -2.04
CA GLY A 272 -6.55 -29.34 -3.18
C GLY A 272 -7.74 -29.72 -4.06
N LEU A 273 -8.85 -30.10 -3.44
CA LEU A 273 -10.09 -30.44 -4.14
C LEU A 273 -10.68 -29.22 -4.84
N LEU A 274 -10.69 -28.05 -4.19
CA LEU A 274 -11.17 -26.80 -4.78
C LEU A 274 -10.31 -26.39 -6.00
N ALA A 275 -9.00 -26.52 -5.91
CA ALA A 275 -8.09 -26.29 -7.03
C ALA A 275 -8.35 -27.29 -8.18
N ALA A 276 -8.54 -28.56 -7.88
CA ALA A 276 -8.85 -29.59 -8.87
C ALA A 276 -10.21 -29.31 -9.57
N VAL A 277 -11.26 -28.98 -8.82
CA VAL A 277 -12.58 -28.61 -9.37
C VAL A 277 -12.48 -27.37 -10.25
N HIS A 278 -11.70 -26.37 -9.83
CA HIS A 278 -11.50 -25.16 -10.62
C HIS A 278 -10.77 -25.45 -11.94
N LEU A 279 -9.70 -26.26 -11.91
CA LEU A 279 -8.97 -26.67 -13.11
C LEU A 279 -9.84 -27.49 -14.07
N VAL A 280 -10.63 -28.43 -13.53
CA VAL A 280 -11.56 -29.22 -14.34
C VAL A 280 -12.64 -28.30 -14.95
N GLY A 281 -13.20 -27.38 -14.16
CA GLY A 281 -14.20 -26.40 -14.62
C GLY A 281 -13.66 -25.51 -15.74
N LEU A 282 -12.46 -24.98 -15.61
CA LEU A 282 -11.82 -24.16 -16.64
C LEU A 282 -11.56 -24.97 -17.94
N ASN A 283 -11.11 -26.22 -17.81
CA ASN A 283 -10.90 -27.08 -18.97
C ASN A 283 -12.22 -27.47 -19.67
N ALA A 284 -13.26 -27.78 -18.91
CA ALA A 284 -14.58 -28.07 -19.45
C ALA A 284 -15.15 -26.82 -20.17
N TRP A 285 -15.03 -25.65 -19.60
CA TRP A 285 -15.44 -24.40 -20.23
C TRP A 285 -14.65 -24.11 -21.52
N ALA A 286 -13.33 -24.25 -21.50
CA ALA A 286 -12.47 -24.08 -22.67
C ALA A 286 -12.82 -25.10 -23.80
N TRP A 287 -13.18 -26.32 -23.42
CA TRP A 287 -13.62 -27.35 -24.40
C TRP A 287 -14.97 -26.99 -25.02
N GLN A 288 -15.95 -26.54 -24.23
CA GLN A 288 -17.24 -26.06 -24.69
C GLN A 288 -17.08 -24.86 -25.64
N GLU A 289 -16.22 -23.91 -25.33
CA GLU A 289 -15.96 -22.76 -26.19
C GLU A 289 -15.34 -23.17 -27.54
N ARG A 290 -14.39 -24.10 -27.53
CA ARG A 290 -13.82 -24.67 -28.77
C ARG A 290 -14.86 -25.38 -29.60
N GLN A 291 -15.81 -26.13 -29.01
CA GLN A 291 -16.90 -26.76 -29.72
C GLN A 291 -17.87 -25.73 -30.31
N SER A 292 -18.20 -24.67 -29.57
CA SER A 292 -19.08 -23.61 -30.07
C SER A 292 -18.47 -22.87 -31.27
N LEU A 293 -17.16 -22.58 -31.20
CA LEU A 293 -16.40 -22.00 -32.32
C LEU A 293 -16.38 -22.94 -33.55
N ALA A 294 -16.11 -24.21 -33.35
CA ALA A 294 -16.11 -25.18 -34.43
C ALA A 294 -17.49 -25.31 -35.08
N ALA A 295 -18.57 -25.29 -34.28
CA ALA A 295 -19.96 -25.32 -34.78
C ALA A 295 -20.28 -24.06 -35.60
N LYS A 296 -19.90 -22.88 -35.15
CA LYS A 296 -20.06 -21.61 -35.88
C LYS A 296 -19.29 -21.61 -37.19
N GLN A 297 -18.03 -22.06 -37.18
CA GLN A 297 -17.23 -22.20 -38.40
C GLN A 297 -17.84 -23.21 -39.38
N ALA A 298 -18.37 -24.34 -38.87
CA ALA A 298 -19.05 -25.32 -39.70
C ALA A 298 -20.36 -24.76 -40.31
N SER A 299 -21.12 -23.96 -39.54
CA SER A 299 -22.34 -23.31 -40.06
C SER A 299 -22.02 -22.30 -41.17
N VAL A 300 -20.98 -21.46 -41.00
CA VAL A 300 -20.56 -20.52 -42.05
C VAL A 300 -20.10 -21.24 -43.31
N ARG A 301 -19.32 -22.34 -43.18
CA ARG A 301 -18.94 -23.18 -44.32
C ARG A 301 -20.16 -23.84 -44.99
N GLY A 302 -21.12 -24.29 -44.16
CA GLY A 302 -22.37 -24.89 -44.65
C GLY A 302 -23.19 -23.91 -45.48
N VAL A 303 -23.33 -22.65 -45.02
CA VAL A 303 -24.03 -21.60 -45.79
C VAL A 303 -23.33 -21.35 -47.13
N LEU A 304 -22.00 -21.24 -47.16
CA LEU A 304 -21.25 -21.02 -48.40
C LEU A 304 -21.47 -22.17 -49.40
N THR A 305 -21.34 -23.44 -48.98
CA THR A 305 -21.48 -24.60 -49.86
C THR A 305 -22.91 -24.86 -50.31
N GLN A 306 -23.91 -24.47 -49.49
CA GLN A 306 -25.33 -24.56 -49.89
C GLN A 306 -25.70 -23.46 -50.88
N THR A 307 -25.17 -22.25 -50.69
CA THR A 307 -25.49 -21.11 -51.57
C THR A 307 -24.73 -21.18 -52.91
N PHE A 308 -23.45 -21.64 -52.82
CA PHE A 308 -22.52 -21.71 -53.98
C PHE A 308 -21.97 -23.15 -54.16
N PRO A 309 -22.74 -24.09 -54.74
CA PRO A 309 -22.30 -25.49 -54.90
C PRO A 309 -21.07 -25.69 -55.77
N GLN A 310 -20.69 -24.69 -56.58
CA GLN A 310 -19.49 -24.68 -57.41
C GLN A 310 -18.18 -24.57 -56.60
N VAL A 311 -18.22 -24.09 -55.36
CA VAL A 311 -17.04 -23.96 -54.50
C VAL A 311 -16.69 -25.32 -53.87
N LYS A 312 -15.75 -26.04 -54.48
CA LYS A 312 -15.34 -27.39 -54.02
C LYS A 312 -14.38 -27.39 -52.85
N VAL A 313 -13.59 -26.32 -52.66
CA VAL A 313 -12.58 -26.21 -51.60
C VAL A 313 -12.80 -24.90 -50.85
N VAL A 314 -13.12 -24.99 -49.56
CA VAL A 314 -13.33 -23.83 -48.68
C VAL A 314 -12.07 -23.58 -47.88
N VAL A 315 -11.33 -22.52 -48.21
CA VAL A 315 -10.13 -22.06 -47.48
C VAL A 315 -10.51 -20.97 -46.51
N ASP A 316 -11.23 -19.96 -46.98
CA ASP A 316 -11.73 -18.83 -46.19
C ASP A 316 -13.16 -18.54 -46.64
N ALA A 317 -14.12 -19.01 -45.84
CA ALA A 317 -15.53 -18.95 -46.24
C ALA A 317 -16.06 -17.49 -46.38
N PRO A 318 -15.78 -16.54 -45.50
CA PRO A 318 -16.16 -15.14 -45.67
C PRO A 318 -15.65 -14.53 -46.98
N VAL A 319 -14.34 -14.61 -47.23
CA VAL A 319 -13.71 -14.03 -48.42
C VAL A 319 -14.20 -14.67 -49.71
N GLN A 320 -14.42 -15.98 -49.70
CA GLN A 320 -14.96 -16.69 -50.87
C GLN A 320 -16.41 -16.29 -51.12
N MET A 321 -17.23 -16.14 -50.08
CA MET A 321 -18.61 -15.68 -50.22
C MET A 321 -18.70 -14.28 -50.83
N GLU A 322 -17.88 -13.37 -50.42
CA GLU A 322 -17.80 -12.02 -51.01
C GLU A 322 -17.43 -12.05 -52.48
N ARG A 323 -16.46 -12.89 -52.89
CA ARG A 323 -16.05 -13.04 -54.27
C ARG A 323 -17.17 -13.61 -55.14
N GLU A 324 -17.86 -14.64 -54.67
CA GLU A 324 -18.99 -15.25 -55.41
C GLU A 324 -20.17 -14.27 -55.51
N LEU A 325 -20.46 -13.50 -54.44
CA LEU A 325 -21.47 -12.44 -54.47
C LEU A 325 -21.12 -11.34 -55.47
N ALA A 326 -19.84 -10.92 -55.52
CA ALA A 326 -19.38 -9.95 -56.49
C ALA A 326 -19.51 -10.45 -57.93
N ALA A 327 -19.17 -11.73 -58.18
CA ALA A 327 -19.32 -12.35 -59.48
C ALA A 327 -20.80 -12.46 -59.90
N LEU A 328 -21.70 -12.81 -58.99
CA LEU A 328 -23.16 -12.83 -59.26
C LEU A 328 -23.72 -11.44 -59.56
N ARG A 329 -23.30 -10.39 -58.80
CA ARG A 329 -23.70 -9.01 -59.06
C ARG A 329 -23.26 -8.56 -60.46
N GLN A 330 -22.00 -8.87 -60.81
CA GLN A 330 -21.47 -8.57 -62.12
C GLN A 330 -22.23 -9.29 -63.27
N SER A 331 -22.56 -10.55 -63.09
CA SER A 331 -23.33 -11.32 -64.08
C SER A 331 -24.79 -10.87 -64.19
N ALA A 332 -25.38 -10.35 -63.10
CA ALA A 332 -26.71 -9.78 -63.06
C ALA A 332 -26.79 -8.34 -63.62
N GLY A 333 -25.66 -7.75 -63.98
CA GLY A 333 -25.61 -6.35 -64.47
C GLY A 333 -25.92 -5.31 -63.37
N SER A 334 -25.94 -5.72 -62.07
CA SER A 334 -26.14 -4.81 -60.97
C SER A 334 -24.79 -4.23 -60.52
N LEU A 335 -24.62 -2.96 -60.76
CA LEU A 335 -23.41 -2.23 -60.38
C LEU A 335 -23.39 -1.95 -58.87
N GLY A 336 -22.29 -2.29 -58.22
CA GLY A 336 -22.08 -1.97 -56.81
C GLY A 336 -21.62 -0.53 -56.62
N PRO A 337 -21.75 0.07 -55.43
CA PRO A 337 -21.32 1.45 -55.21
C PRO A 337 -19.79 1.64 -55.37
N GLY A 338 -19.02 0.57 -55.30
CA GLY A 338 -17.55 0.60 -55.54
C GLY A 338 -17.16 0.45 -57.00
N ASP A 339 -18.10 0.19 -57.91
CA ASP A 339 -17.78 0.02 -59.33
C ASP A 339 -17.50 1.36 -60.01
N LEU A 340 -16.73 1.31 -61.12
CA LEU A 340 -16.26 2.50 -61.82
C LEU A 340 -17.42 3.40 -62.28
N GLU A 341 -18.47 2.85 -62.83
CA GLU A 341 -19.56 3.60 -63.44
C GLU A 341 -20.41 4.41 -62.45
N PRO A 342 -20.86 3.87 -61.31
CA PRO A 342 -21.50 4.66 -60.25
C PRO A 342 -20.60 5.72 -59.63
N MET A 343 -19.33 5.37 -59.42
CA MET A 343 -18.37 6.33 -58.87
C MET A 343 -18.09 7.49 -59.85
N MET A 344 -17.92 7.22 -61.11
CA MET A 344 -17.81 8.22 -62.17
C MET A 344 -19.04 9.12 -62.26
N THR A 345 -20.21 8.54 -62.20
CA THR A 345 -21.47 9.28 -62.27
C THR A 345 -21.64 10.24 -61.11
N ALA A 346 -21.43 9.75 -59.90
CA ALA A 346 -21.50 10.56 -58.66
C ALA A 346 -20.44 11.66 -58.66
N THR A 347 -19.20 11.29 -59.01
CA THR A 347 -18.08 12.26 -59.07
C THR A 347 -18.28 13.31 -60.15
N GLY A 348 -18.77 12.92 -61.32
CA GLY A 348 -19.07 13.85 -62.41
C GLY A 348 -20.17 14.85 -62.04
N GLN A 349 -21.22 14.43 -61.40
CA GLN A 349 -22.30 15.30 -60.91
C GLN A 349 -21.80 16.26 -59.83
N ALA A 350 -20.98 15.78 -58.87
CA ALA A 350 -20.41 16.61 -57.83
C ALA A 350 -19.45 17.69 -58.42
N LEU A 351 -18.59 17.30 -59.37
CA LEU A 351 -17.69 18.21 -60.04
C LEU A 351 -18.42 19.30 -60.89
N GLN A 352 -19.49 18.94 -61.61
CA GLN A 352 -20.30 19.90 -62.34
C GLN A 352 -20.89 20.98 -61.43
N THR A 353 -21.19 20.64 -60.18
CA THR A 353 -21.83 21.55 -59.23
C THR A 353 -20.77 22.41 -58.52
N ALA A 354 -19.65 21.83 -58.10
CA ALA A 354 -18.62 22.52 -57.28
C ALA A 354 -17.57 23.25 -58.14
N LEU A 355 -17.28 22.73 -59.36
CA LEU A 355 -16.23 23.25 -60.27
C LEU A 355 -16.73 23.24 -61.72
N PRO A 356 -17.67 24.11 -62.07
CA PRO A 356 -18.23 24.12 -63.42
C PRO A 356 -17.15 24.43 -64.47
N GLY A 357 -16.97 23.55 -65.46
CA GLY A 357 -16.01 23.71 -66.56
C GLY A 357 -14.62 23.10 -66.32
N VAL A 358 -14.32 22.61 -65.16
CA VAL A 358 -13.06 21.91 -64.89
C VAL A 358 -13.14 20.46 -65.44
N ARG A 359 -12.10 20.02 -66.15
CA ARG A 359 -11.99 18.65 -66.69
C ARG A 359 -10.72 18.02 -66.12
N PRO A 360 -10.80 16.77 -65.60
CA PRO A 360 -9.62 16.05 -65.14
C PRO A 360 -8.70 15.75 -66.34
N GLN A 361 -7.39 15.82 -66.12
CA GLN A 361 -6.38 15.50 -67.12
C GLN A 361 -6.22 13.99 -67.33
N ALA A 362 -6.34 13.26 -66.20
CA ALA A 362 -6.30 11.79 -66.19
C ALA A 362 -7.25 11.24 -65.16
N LEU A 363 -7.77 10.03 -65.41
CA LEU A 363 -8.63 9.28 -64.52
C LEU A 363 -8.00 7.92 -64.34
N GLU A 364 -7.77 7.55 -63.10
CA GLU A 364 -7.25 6.22 -62.70
C GLU A 364 -8.26 5.55 -61.78
N TYR A 365 -8.58 4.29 -62.02
CA TYR A 365 -9.43 3.50 -61.16
C TYR A 365 -8.71 2.21 -60.79
N ALA A 366 -8.52 2.01 -59.49
CA ALA A 366 -7.94 0.79 -58.93
C ALA A 366 -8.45 0.55 -57.51
N ASN A 367 -8.67 -0.70 -57.12
CA ASN A 367 -9.05 -1.09 -55.77
C ASN A 367 -10.25 -0.33 -55.17
N ASN A 368 -11.31 -0.12 -55.97
CA ASN A 368 -12.53 0.64 -55.60
C ASN A 368 -12.21 2.13 -55.24
N GLU A 369 -11.15 2.67 -55.81
CA GLU A 369 -10.73 4.03 -55.61
C GLU A 369 -10.62 4.72 -56.96
N LEU A 370 -11.26 5.90 -57.10
CA LEU A 370 -11.21 6.73 -58.31
C LEU A 370 -10.32 7.93 -58.05
N ARG A 371 -9.22 8.08 -58.81
CA ARG A 371 -8.28 9.17 -58.75
C ARG A 371 -8.42 10.06 -60.01
N LEU A 372 -8.67 11.35 -59.78
CA LEU A 372 -8.75 12.36 -60.84
C LEU A 372 -7.56 13.30 -60.73
N ARG A 373 -6.64 13.25 -61.69
CA ARG A 373 -5.45 14.12 -61.73
C ARG A 373 -5.73 15.41 -62.47
N GLY A 374 -5.02 16.45 -62.03
CA GLY A 374 -5.15 17.77 -62.65
C GLY A 374 -6.35 18.58 -62.19
N ILE A 375 -6.91 18.20 -61.06
CA ILE A 375 -7.91 18.97 -60.33
C ILE A 375 -7.31 19.38 -58.98
N ASP A 376 -7.16 20.71 -58.81
CA ASP A 376 -6.71 21.31 -57.56
C ASP A 376 -7.85 22.23 -57.05
N PRO A 377 -8.79 21.71 -56.28
CA PRO A 377 -9.93 22.47 -55.79
C PRO A 377 -9.50 23.43 -54.69
N ALA A 378 -9.93 24.69 -54.72
CA ALA A 378 -9.85 25.56 -53.56
C ALA A 378 -10.68 24.99 -52.38
N ASP A 379 -10.34 25.36 -51.16
CA ASP A 379 -10.94 24.79 -49.94
C ASP A 379 -12.47 24.81 -49.91
N ASP A 380 -13.11 25.89 -50.40
CA ASP A 380 -14.56 26.02 -50.51
C ASP A 380 -15.17 25.04 -51.51
N ALA A 381 -14.52 24.82 -52.64
CA ALA A 381 -14.94 23.90 -53.66
C ALA A 381 -14.74 22.43 -53.21
N LEU A 382 -13.64 22.18 -52.47
CA LEU A 382 -13.39 20.87 -51.89
C LEU A 382 -14.47 20.49 -50.86
N ALA A 383 -14.85 21.45 -50.00
CA ALA A 383 -15.92 21.22 -48.99
C ALA A 383 -17.26 20.88 -49.67
N THR A 384 -17.61 21.63 -50.74
CA THR A 384 -18.84 21.36 -51.52
C THR A 384 -18.79 20.01 -52.21
N LEU A 385 -17.64 19.58 -52.73
CA LEU A 385 -17.42 18.26 -53.32
C LEU A 385 -17.59 17.16 -52.29
N GLN A 386 -16.99 17.33 -51.11
CA GLN A 386 -17.11 16.36 -50.02
C GLN A 386 -18.53 16.20 -49.54
N GLU A 387 -19.28 17.27 -49.36
CA GLU A 387 -20.67 17.23 -48.94
C GLU A 387 -21.55 16.52 -49.97
N ARG A 388 -21.39 16.78 -51.26
CA ARG A 388 -22.13 16.16 -52.34
C ARG A 388 -21.82 14.66 -52.50
N LEU A 389 -20.54 14.32 -52.40
CA LEU A 389 -20.11 12.95 -52.52
C LEU A 389 -20.51 12.11 -51.27
N ALA A 390 -20.46 12.71 -50.06
CA ALA A 390 -20.94 12.09 -48.88
C ALA A 390 -22.44 11.75 -48.92
N THR A 391 -23.26 12.63 -49.50
CA THR A 391 -24.70 12.37 -49.74
C THR A 391 -24.94 11.19 -50.67
N ALA A 392 -24.00 10.90 -51.59
CA ALA A 392 -24.01 9.78 -52.51
C ALA A 392 -23.29 8.53 -51.97
N GLY A 393 -22.80 8.54 -50.72
CA GLY A 393 -22.10 7.42 -50.06
C GLY A 393 -20.62 7.30 -50.45
N TYR A 394 -19.98 8.43 -50.82
CA TYR A 394 -18.57 8.45 -51.20
C TYR A 394 -17.81 9.49 -50.37
N ARG A 395 -16.55 9.21 -50.11
CA ARG A 395 -15.61 10.16 -49.43
C ARG A 395 -14.59 10.67 -50.46
N ALA A 396 -14.39 11.99 -50.46
CA ALA A 396 -13.40 12.64 -51.32
C ALA A 396 -12.26 13.23 -50.49
N GLN A 397 -11.01 13.06 -50.95
CA GLN A 397 -9.81 13.63 -50.37
C GLN A 397 -8.93 14.25 -51.47
N ALA A 398 -8.37 15.42 -51.23
CA ALA A 398 -7.33 15.98 -52.10
C ALA A 398 -5.98 15.37 -51.65
N ASP A 399 -5.21 14.85 -52.62
CA ASP A 399 -3.90 14.25 -52.45
C ASP A 399 -2.97 14.72 -53.58
N ASP A 400 -1.93 15.49 -53.23
CA ASP A 400 -0.85 15.98 -54.11
C ASP A 400 -1.26 16.27 -55.60
N SER A 401 -2.21 17.17 -55.84
CA SER A 401 -2.76 17.50 -57.15
C SER A 401 -3.73 16.46 -57.78
N ALA A 402 -4.28 15.58 -57.03
CA ALA A 402 -5.32 14.63 -57.41
C ALA A 402 -6.48 14.64 -56.44
N LEU A 403 -7.70 14.50 -56.93
CA LEU A 403 -8.88 14.23 -56.11
C LEU A 403 -9.10 12.71 -56.06
N VAL A 404 -9.10 12.15 -54.85
CA VAL A 404 -9.30 10.73 -54.58
C VAL A 404 -10.70 10.52 -54.03
N VAL A 405 -11.48 9.65 -54.66
CA VAL A 405 -12.84 9.32 -54.27
C VAL A 405 -12.91 7.82 -53.92
N ARG A 406 -13.46 7.49 -52.75
CA ARG A 406 -13.66 6.13 -52.23
C ARG A 406 -15.10 5.95 -51.77
N VAL A 407 -15.55 4.70 -51.73
CA VAL A 407 -16.82 4.37 -51.08
C VAL A 407 -16.69 4.65 -49.57
N GLU A 408 -17.66 5.28 -48.97
CA GLU A 408 -17.72 5.44 -47.54
C GLU A 408 -18.11 4.11 -46.90
N ASP A 409 -17.15 3.45 -46.22
CA ASP A 409 -17.44 2.22 -45.50
C ASP A 409 -18.44 2.56 -44.36
N GLY A 410 -19.68 2.08 -44.55
CA GLY A 410 -20.70 2.23 -43.51
C GLY A 410 -20.26 1.45 -42.26
N GLN A 411 -20.26 2.12 -41.11
CA GLN A 411 -20.06 1.54 -39.78
C GLN A 411 -21.10 0.46 -39.50
#